data_7545c34b36b658f98f16828be6373aa5
#
_entry.id   7545c34b36b658f98f16828be6373aa5
#
_cell.length_a   1.000
_cell.length_b   1.000
_cell.length_c   1.000
_cell.angle_alpha   90.00
_cell.angle_beta   90.00
_cell.angle_gamma   90.00
#
_symmetry.space_group_name_H-M   'P 1'
#
loop_
_entity.id
_entity.type
_entity.pdbx_description
1 polymer ?
#
loop_
_entity_poly.entity_id
_entity_poly.type
_entity_poly.pdbx_seq_one_letter_code
_entity_poly.pdbx_strand_id
1 'polypeptide(L)'
;MAKTFTITITDAEEKAFAWNTVDPEEWVENAVKNKCRKCVDRLYDQEVQRMTDDDSVTSIPADKDTVINNADVKTAKQRQDEATGPE
;
A
#
# COMPACT_ATOMS: atom_id res chain seq x y z
N MET A 1 -0.99 -11.38 6.22
CA MET A 1 0.39 -11.73 6.52
C MET A 1 1.30 -10.55 6.23
N ALA A 2 2.30 -10.38 7.06
CA ALA A 2 3.28 -9.30 6.87
C ALA A 2 4.23 -9.64 5.72
N LYS A 3 4.76 -8.63 5.08
CA LYS A 3 5.73 -8.80 4.01
C LYS A 3 6.95 -7.93 4.28
N THR A 4 8.12 -8.49 4.05
CA THR A 4 9.39 -7.79 4.21
C THR A 4 9.97 -7.49 2.83
N PHE A 5 10.41 -6.25 2.62
CA PHE A 5 11.09 -5.84 1.40
C PHE A 5 12.55 -5.55 1.73
N THR A 6 13.44 -5.98 0.86
CA THR A 6 14.86 -5.72 0.99
C THR A 6 15.31 -4.81 -0.14
N ILE A 7 16.00 -3.73 0.21
CA ILE A 7 16.52 -2.78 -0.76
C ILE A 7 18.04 -2.72 -0.58
N THR A 8 18.78 -2.87 -1.67
CA THR A 8 20.23 -2.77 -1.66
C THR A 8 20.66 -1.50 -2.37
N ILE A 9 21.51 -0.72 -1.72
CA ILE A 9 22.09 0.49 -2.31
C ILE A 9 23.60 0.36 -2.38
N THR A 10 24.22 1.11 -3.28
CA THR A 10 25.67 1.07 -3.43
C THR A 10 26.36 1.84 -2.30
N ASP A 11 27.67 1.63 -2.14
CA ASP A 11 28.44 2.37 -1.15
C ASP A 11 28.36 3.87 -1.34
N ALA A 12 28.38 4.32 -2.59
CA ALA A 12 28.27 5.75 -2.91
C ALA A 12 26.90 6.30 -2.53
N GLU A 13 25.85 5.53 -2.81
CA GLU A 13 24.48 5.91 -2.44
C GLU A 13 24.31 5.96 -0.93
N GLU A 14 24.88 4.99 -0.21
CA GLU A 14 24.82 4.96 1.25
C GLU A 14 25.52 6.19 1.84
N LYS A 15 26.69 6.52 1.32
CA LYS A 15 27.44 7.68 1.80
C LYS A 15 26.68 8.99 1.55
N ALA A 16 26.13 9.16 0.37
CA ALA A 16 25.37 10.36 0.01
C ALA A 16 24.09 10.46 0.87
N PHE A 17 23.41 9.36 1.08
CA PHE A 17 22.19 9.32 1.89
C PHE A 17 22.50 9.70 3.34
N ALA A 18 23.53 9.10 3.90
CA ALA A 18 23.96 9.38 5.27
C ALA A 18 24.44 10.83 5.43
N TRP A 19 25.02 11.41 4.37
CA TRP A 19 25.42 12.80 4.38
C TRP A 19 24.23 13.75 4.50
N ASN A 20 23.11 13.39 3.86
CA ASN A 20 21.93 14.25 3.81
C ASN A 20 20.91 13.97 4.90
N THR A 21 20.92 12.78 5.49
CA THR A 21 19.87 12.31 6.39
C THR A 21 20.49 11.82 7.69
N VAL A 22 19.98 12.33 8.81
CA VAL A 22 20.52 11.97 10.14
C VAL A 22 20.35 10.49 10.42
N ASP A 23 19.18 9.94 10.08
CA ASP A 23 18.89 8.52 10.28
C ASP A 23 18.23 7.96 9.01
N PRO A 24 19.05 7.48 8.05
CA PRO A 24 18.52 6.96 6.80
C PRO A 24 17.53 5.80 6.97
N GLU A 25 17.81 4.90 7.92
CA GLU A 25 16.93 3.75 8.16
C GLU A 25 15.55 4.19 8.63
N GLU A 26 15.51 5.11 9.58
CA GLU A 26 14.25 5.68 10.07
C GLU A 26 13.51 6.41 8.94
N TRP A 27 14.24 7.15 8.12
CA TRP A 27 13.64 7.88 6.99
C TRP A 27 12.95 6.92 6.02
N VAL A 28 13.62 5.81 5.67
CA VAL A 28 13.07 4.81 4.76
C VAL A 28 11.84 4.16 5.39
N GLU A 29 11.94 3.77 6.65
CA GLU A 29 10.81 3.15 7.36
C GLU A 29 9.60 4.07 7.39
N ASN A 30 9.80 5.33 7.73
CA ASN A 30 8.71 6.31 7.80
C ASN A 30 8.11 6.57 6.42
N ALA A 31 8.93 6.66 5.39
CA ALA A 31 8.45 6.89 4.02
C ALA A 31 7.57 5.74 3.55
N VAL A 32 7.99 4.50 3.79
CA VAL A 32 7.21 3.31 3.40
C VAL A 32 5.92 3.25 4.19
N LYS A 33 5.98 3.45 5.50
CA LYS A 33 4.78 3.40 6.35
C LYS A 33 3.77 4.50 6.00
N ASN A 34 4.26 5.70 5.68
CA ASN A 34 3.39 6.80 5.24
C ASN A 34 2.69 6.46 3.93
N LYS A 35 3.41 5.85 2.99
CA LYS A 35 2.81 5.41 1.73
C LYS A 35 1.75 4.36 1.97
N CYS A 36 2.06 3.37 2.82
CA CYS A 36 1.11 2.31 3.17
C CYS A 36 -0.16 2.88 3.80
N ARG A 37 0.00 3.82 4.74
CA ARG A 37 -1.15 4.44 5.40
C ARG A 37 -2.06 5.16 4.40
N LYS A 38 -1.47 5.90 3.47
CA LYS A 38 -2.25 6.58 2.43
C LYS A 38 -2.99 5.59 1.54
N CYS A 39 -2.34 4.47 1.20
CA CYS A 39 -2.97 3.44 0.38
C CYS A 39 -4.09 2.74 1.14
N VAL A 40 -3.89 2.45 2.43
CA VAL A 40 -4.94 1.86 3.28
C VAL A 40 -6.15 2.78 3.33
N ASP A 41 -5.94 4.07 3.57
CA ASP A 41 -7.04 5.02 3.66
C ASP A 41 -7.83 5.12 2.34
N ARG A 42 -7.13 5.15 1.21
CA ARG A 42 -7.79 5.21 -0.10
C ARG A 42 -8.60 3.96 -0.38
N LEU A 43 -8.01 2.80 -0.13
CA LEU A 43 -8.70 1.54 -0.39
C LEU A 43 -9.88 1.37 0.56
N TYR A 44 -9.72 1.77 1.81
CA TYR A 44 -10.81 1.75 2.78
C TYR A 44 -11.98 2.60 2.29
N ASP A 45 -11.71 3.84 1.88
CA ASP A 45 -12.76 4.74 1.38
C ASP A 45 -13.46 4.16 0.16
N GLN A 46 -12.69 3.58 -0.76
CA GLN A 46 -13.24 2.94 -1.95
C GLN A 46 -14.14 1.77 -1.59
N GLU A 47 -13.73 0.92 -0.65
CA GLU A 47 -14.50 -0.25 -0.25
C GLU A 47 -15.74 0.13 0.54
N VAL A 48 -15.67 1.14 1.40
CA VAL A 48 -16.84 1.64 2.11
C VAL A 48 -17.86 2.19 1.12
N GLN A 49 -17.41 2.93 0.11
CA GLN A 49 -18.30 3.47 -0.92
C GLN A 49 -18.96 2.33 -1.69
N ARG A 50 -18.20 1.31 -2.08
CA ARG A 50 -18.75 0.15 -2.78
C ARG A 50 -19.80 -0.56 -1.93
N MET A 51 -19.51 -0.79 -0.64
CA MET A 51 -20.45 -1.45 0.26
C MET A 51 -21.69 -0.60 0.52
N THR A 52 -21.53 0.71 0.59
CA THR A 52 -22.67 1.62 0.76
C THR A 52 -23.60 1.57 -0.45
N ASP A 53 -23.04 1.41 -1.63
CA ASP A 53 -23.84 1.35 -2.88
C ASP A 53 -24.45 -0.03 -3.12
N ASP A 54 -24.03 -1.04 -2.35
CA ASP A 54 -24.50 -2.42 -2.51
C ASP A 54 -25.62 -2.72 -1.51
N ASP A 55 -26.84 -2.85 -2.03
CA ASP A 55 -28.02 -3.12 -1.19
C ASP A 55 -27.96 -4.44 -0.45
N SER A 56 -27.14 -5.39 -0.89
CA SER A 56 -27.00 -6.68 -0.23
C SER A 56 -26.12 -6.61 1.00
N VAL A 57 -25.37 -5.53 1.18
CA VAL A 57 -24.51 -5.35 2.35
C VAL A 57 -25.32 -4.71 3.48
N THR A 58 -25.47 -5.43 4.58
CA THR A 58 -26.26 -4.98 5.71
C THR A 58 -25.45 -4.33 6.82
N SER A 59 -24.15 -4.55 6.83
CA SER A 59 -23.27 -3.91 7.80
C SER A 59 -21.86 -3.76 7.22
N ILE A 60 -21.16 -2.72 7.68
CA ILE A 60 -19.78 -2.44 7.27
C ILE A 60 -18.90 -2.59 8.51
N PRO A 61 -17.84 -3.43 8.45
CA PRO A 61 -16.93 -3.56 9.59
C PRO A 61 -16.34 -2.21 9.99
N ALA A 62 -16.23 -1.97 11.29
CA ALA A 62 -15.65 -0.73 11.81
C ALA A 62 -14.13 -0.72 11.69
N ASP A 63 -13.50 -1.90 11.65
CA ASP A 63 -12.06 -2.05 11.61
C ASP A 63 -11.55 -1.94 10.19
N LYS A 64 -10.68 -0.97 9.92
CA LYS A 64 -10.09 -0.76 8.60
C LYS A 64 -9.36 -1.98 8.10
N ASP A 65 -8.59 -2.64 8.95
CA ASP A 65 -7.81 -3.81 8.54
C ASP A 65 -8.73 -4.94 8.08
N THR A 66 -9.86 -5.14 8.74
CA THR A 66 -10.85 -6.14 8.33
C THR A 66 -11.41 -5.81 6.95
N VAL A 67 -11.75 -4.56 6.71
CA VAL A 67 -12.27 -4.13 5.40
C VAL A 67 -11.22 -4.37 4.32
N ILE A 68 -9.97 -3.99 4.56
CA ILE A 68 -8.89 -4.15 3.60
C ILE A 68 -8.61 -5.64 3.32
N ASN A 69 -8.54 -6.46 4.37
CA ASN A 69 -8.24 -7.88 4.22
C ASN A 69 -9.34 -8.63 3.48
N ASN A 70 -10.59 -8.17 3.61
CA ASN A 70 -11.72 -8.79 2.93
C ASN A 70 -11.97 -8.21 1.53
N ALA A 71 -11.27 -7.15 1.16
CA ALA A 71 -11.45 -6.52 -0.14
C ALA A 71 -10.98 -7.44 -1.26
N ASP A 72 -11.85 -7.64 -2.26
CA ASP A 72 -11.51 -8.42 -3.45
C ASP A 72 -11.08 -7.45 -4.54
N VAL A 73 -9.83 -7.02 -4.48
CA VAL A 73 -9.29 -6.04 -5.42
C VAL A 73 -8.03 -6.60 -6.07
N LYS A 74 -7.80 -6.17 -7.30
CA LYS A 74 -6.60 -6.54 -8.04
C LYS A 74 -5.45 -5.62 -7.64
N THR A 75 -4.24 -6.15 -7.63
CA THR A 75 -3.06 -5.32 -7.39
C THR A 75 -2.84 -4.38 -8.56
N ALA A 76 -2.07 -3.31 -8.34
CA ALA A 76 -1.73 -2.38 -9.40
C ALA A 76 -1.01 -3.11 -10.55
N LYS A 77 -0.17 -4.09 -10.22
CA LYS A 77 0.52 -4.89 -11.23
C LYS A 77 -0.47 -5.71 -12.06
N GLN A 78 -1.45 -6.33 -11.41
CA GLN A 78 -2.48 -7.09 -12.12
C GLN A 78 -3.28 -6.20 -13.07
N ARG A 79 -3.64 -5.00 -12.63
CA ARG A 79 -4.36 -4.06 -13.49
C ARG A 79 -3.50 -3.59 -14.66
N GLN A 80 -2.21 -3.38 -14.43
CA GLN A 80 -1.28 -3.02 -15.49
C GLN A 80 -1.14 -4.16 -16.52
N ASP A 81 -0.99 -5.39 -16.04
CA ASP A 81 -0.85 -6.56 -16.90
C ASP A 81 -2.10 -6.77 -17.77
N GLU A 82 -3.29 -6.52 -17.21
CA GLU A 82 -4.53 -6.62 -17.98
C GLU A 82 -4.64 -5.52 -19.02
N ALA A 83 -4.21 -4.29 -18.69
CA ALA A 83 -4.27 -3.17 -19.63
C ALA A 83 -3.30 -3.36 -20.81
N THR A 84 -2.17 -4.05 -20.56
CA THR A 84 -1.15 -4.33 -21.58
C THR A 84 -1.15 -5.79 -22.02
N GLY A 85 -2.23 -6.52 -21.71
CA GLY A 85 -2.34 -7.94 -21.94
C GLY A 85 -2.14 -8.35 -23.40
N PRO A 86 -2.06 -9.67 -23.62
CA PRO A 86 -1.82 -10.19 -24.98
C PRO A 86 -2.94 -9.78 -25.91
N GLU A 87 -2.57 -9.49 -27.12
CA GLU A 87 -3.48 -9.15 -28.20
C GLU A 87 -4.26 -10.37 -28.68
#